data_748a01b9f7a46cd9f2f11efad1b0292a
#
_entry.id   748a01b9f7a46cd9f2f11efad1b0292a
#
_cell.length_a   1.000
_cell.length_b   1.000
_cell.length_c   1.000
_cell.angle_alpha   90.00
_cell.angle_beta   90.00
_cell.angle_gamma   90.00
#
_symmetry.space_group_name_H-M   'P 1'
#
loop_
_entity.id
_entity.type
_entity.pdbx_description
1 polymer ?
#
loop_
_entity_poly.entity_id
_entity_poly.type
_entity_poly.pdbx_seq_one_letter_code
_entity_poly.pdbx_strand_id
1 'polypeptide(L)'
;MAAILLALLCWAGLATGQQVHLDETPSAEPTSDAYQQLPLDEAARATLRQAVKAHDYARAETLLTGEIERNSKSQVLLTTVASIFFLDGKYLNCAVALKKAEALAPLADRDRFSLALSYIIMNHRDWARPELDKLANADPRSPLYPYWLGRIDYDGMQFKAAEANLQKSLKLDAKFMKAYDNLGLTYEALGQYDDAIRVYQQAILMNRSERTPSPWPPLNLGTLLVKIGRLPEAEVYLEESLKYDSGFPKAHFQMGLLLEKENKDEQACKELLEAVHNDPSYPEPHFLLGRIYTRQGNKLKADTEWQTFQKLKQESQQDRPH
;
A
#
# COMPACT_ATOMS: atom_id res chain seq x y z
N MET A 1 -27.66 -6.36 26.49
CA MET A 1 -26.46 -5.52 26.40
C MET A 1 -25.26 -6.24 25.74
N ALA A 2 -25.48 -7.28 24.92
CA ALA A 2 -24.41 -8.04 24.25
C ALA A 2 -24.31 -7.78 22.73
N ALA A 3 -25.23 -7.01 22.15
CA ALA A 3 -25.28 -6.80 20.69
C ALA A 3 -24.57 -5.55 20.19
N ILE A 4 -24.09 -4.67 21.08
CA ILE A 4 -23.44 -3.38 20.71
C ILE A 4 -21.90 -3.53 20.65
N LEU A 5 -21.32 -4.55 21.26
CA LEU A 5 -19.88 -4.78 21.24
C LEU A 5 -19.35 -5.44 19.95
N LEU A 6 -20.21 -6.09 19.17
CA LEU A 6 -19.81 -6.76 17.91
C LEU A 6 -19.64 -5.78 16.72
N ALA A 7 -20.26 -4.61 16.78
CA ALA A 7 -20.16 -3.62 15.71
C ALA A 7 -18.85 -2.79 15.74
N LEU A 8 -18.15 -2.73 16.87
CA LEU A 8 -16.91 -1.96 17.03
C LEU A 8 -15.64 -2.75 16.67
N LEU A 9 -15.71 -4.07 16.62
CA LEU A 9 -14.56 -4.92 16.24
C LEU A 9 -14.39 -5.11 14.73
N CYS A 10 -15.42 -4.89 13.93
CA CYS A 10 -15.31 -4.89 12.46
C CYS A 10 -14.65 -3.61 11.88
N TRP A 11 -14.50 -2.56 12.66
CA TRP A 11 -13.97 -1.27 12.18
C TRP A 11 -12.44 -1.14 12.29
N ALA A 12 -11.77 -1.95 13.09
CA ALA A 12 -10.32 -1.91 13.25
C ALA A 12 -9.53 -2.61 12.14
N GLY A 13 -10.16 -3.48 11.34
CA GLY A 13 -9.52 -4.24 10.26
C GLY A 13 -9.37 -3.49 8.93
N LEU A 14 -10.04 -2.35 8.77
CA LEU A 14 -10.03 -1.58 7.50
C LEU A 14 -8.94 -0.51 7.43
N ALA A 15 -8.20 -0.28 8.50
CA ALA A 15 -7.16 0.74 8.57
C ALA A 15 -5.72 0.21 8.37
N THR A 16 -5.53 -1.08 8.09
CA THR A 16 -4.23 -1.57 7.63
C THR A 16 -4.10 -1.21 6.16
N GLY A 17 -3.59 0.00 5.91
CA GLY A 17 -3.35 0.50 4.60
C GLY A 17 -2.68 -0.54 3.72
N GLN A 18 -3.21 -0.77 2.54
CA GLN A 18 -2.40 -1.37 1.48
C GLN A 18 -1.12 -0.57 1.45
N GLN A 19 0.01 -1.21 1.75
CA GLN A 19 1.31 -0.58 1.54
C GLN A 19 1.30 0.01 0.15
N VAL A 20 1.68 1.28 0.03
CA VAL A 20 1.85 1.92 -1.26
C VAL A 20 2.91 1.10 -1.99
N HIS A 21 2.47 0.16 -2.84
CA HIS A 21 3.39 -0.55 -3.72
C HIS A 21 3.87 0.45 -4.75
N LEU A 22 5.14 0.85 -4.62
CA LEU A 22 5.78 1.85 -5.49
C LEU A 22 6.12 1.28 -6.88
N ASP A 23 5.85 0.01 -7.14
CA ASP A 23 6.22 -0.71 -8.36
C ASP A 23 5.62 -0.15 -9.66
N GLU A 24 4.62 0.74 -9.57
CA GLU A 24 4.00 1.41 -10.71
C GLU A 24 4.28 2.91 -10.75
N THR A 25 5.14 3.38 -9.87
CA THR A 25 5.57 4.77 -9.95
C THR A 25 6.63 4.92 -11.03
N PRO A 26 6.63 6.01 -11.81
CA PRO A 26 7.79 6.35 -12.62
C PRO A 26 9.02 6.26 -11.73
N SER A 27 10.07 5.56 -12.19
CA SER A 27 11.28 5.37 -11.39
C SER A 27 11.69 6.67 -10.71
N ALA A 28 11.80 6.66 -9.40
CA ALA A 28 12.24 7.85 -8.64
C ALA A 28 13.73 8.13 -8.85
N GLU A 29 14.49 7.19 -9.45
CA GLU A 29 15.90 7.39 -9.72
C GLU A 29 16.14 8.59 -10.66
N PRO A 30 17.17 9.43 -10.42
CA PRO A 30 17.51 10.52 -11.31
C PRO A 30 17.77 10.02 -12.74
N THR A 31 17.23 10.71 -13.74
CA THR A 31 17.44 10.36 -15.14
C THR A 31 18.90 10.59 -15.57
N SER A 32 19.33 9.94 -16.66
CA SER A 32 20.64 10.18 -17.24
C SER A 32 20.89 11.67 -17.54
N ASP A 33 19.86 12.35 -18.06
CA ASP A 33 19.93 13.77 -18.39
C ASP A 33 20.03 14.65 -17.12
N ALA A 34 19.35 14.27 -16.03
CA ALA A 34 19.49 14.99 -14.75
C ALA A 34 20.94 14.94 -14.26
N TYR A 35 21.60 13.78 -14.32
CA TYR A 35 23.02 13.69 -13.94
C TYR A 35 23.93 14.57 -14.80
N GLN A 36 23.65 14.71 -16.10
CA GLN A 36 24.45 15.55 -16.99
C GLN A 36 24.31 17.06 -16.71
N GLN A 37 23.11 17.48 -16.28
CA GLN A 37 22.80 18.87 -15.96
C GLN A 37 23.28 19.32 -14.57
N LEU A 38 23.71 18.38 -13.72
CA LEU A 38 24.23 18.72 -12.40
C LEU A 38 25.52 19.56 -12.52
N PRO A 39 25.65 20.63 -11.72
CA PRO A 39 26.87 21.44 -11.65
C PRO A 39 27.97 20.72 -10.85
N LEU A 40 28.28 19.51 -11.23
CA LEU A 40 29.28 18.64 -10.64
C LEU A 40 30.35 18.33 -11.67
N ASP A 41 31.57 18.10 -11.24
CA ASP A 41 32.60 17.53 -12.12
C ASP A 41 32.29 16.04 -12.43
N GLU A 42 32.99 15.47 -13.40
CA GLU A 42 32.71 14.12 -13.86
C GLU A 42 33.01 13.06 -12.77
N ALA A 43 33.98 13.29 -11.90
CA ALA A 43 34.31 12.39 -10.80
C ALA A 43 33.21 12.38 -9.75
N ALA A 44 32.66 13.55 -9.40
CA ALA A 44 31.53 13.66 -8.48
C ALA A 44 30.26 13.06 -9.06
N ARG A 45 29.97 13.27 -10.37
CA ARG A 45 28.83 12.61 -11.05
C ARG A 45 28.97 11.09 -11.09
N ALA A 46 30.17 10.57 -11.35
CA ALA A 46 30.42 9.13 -11.33
C ALA A 46 30.22 8.56 -9.92
N THR A 47 30.72 9.28 -8.90
CA THR A 47 30.53 8.91 -7.49
C THR A 47 29.05 8.89 -7.11
N LEU A 48 28.28 9.90 -7.51
CA LEU A 48 26.85 9.96 -7.27
C LEU A 48 26.10 8.80 -7.92
N ARG A 49 26.38 8.52 -9.20
CA ARG A 49 25.78 7.36 -9.91
C ARG A 49 26.10 6.03 -9.22
N GLN A 50 27.35 5.87 -8.78
CA GLN A 50 27.77 4.66 -8.06
C GLN A 50 27.06 4.52 -6.72
N ALA A 51 26.92 5.61 -5.95
CA ALA A 51 26.23 5.60 -4.67
C ALA A 51 24.74 5.24 -4.85
N VAL A 52 24.05 5.82 -5.82
CA VAL A 52 22.64 5.48 -6.11
C VAL A 52 22.51 4.03 -6.54
N LYS A 53 23.36 3.54 -7.43
CA LYS A 53 23.34 2.13 -7.86
C LYS A 53 23.62 1.15 -6.73
N ALA A 54 24.43 1.55 -5.75
CA ALA A 54 24.74 0.77 -4.56
C ALA A 54 23.71 0.94 -3.42
N HIS A 55 22.66 1.72 -3.62
CA HIS A 55 21.68 2.14 -2.60
C HIS A 55 22.33 2.83 -1.38
N ASP A 56 23.52 3.42 -1.56
CA ASP A 56 24.20 4.25 -0.56
C ASP A 56 23.67 5.70 -0.64
N TYR A 57 22.41 5.84 -0.22
CA TYR A 57 21.71 7.13 -0.30
C TYR A 57 22.33 8.18 0.63
N ALA A 58 22.89 7.78 1.76
CA ALA A 58 23.57 8.70 2.68
C ALA A 58 24.77 9.39 2.02
N ARG A 59 25.56 8.65 1.23
CA ARG A 59 26.66 9.20 0.45
C ARG A 59 26.19 10.14 -0.66
N ALA A 60 25.12 9.72 -1.36
CA ALA A 60 24.48 10.54 -2.41
C ALA A 60 23.95 11.88 -1.85
N GLU A 61 23.28 11.84 -0.70
CA GLU A 61 22.80 13.02 0.01
C GLU A 61 23.92 13.97 0.41
N THR A 62 24.97 13.43 1.04
CA THR A 62 26.12 14.25 1.49
C THR A 62 26.75 15.01 0.33
N LEU A 63 26.92 14.35 -0.82
CA LEU A 63 27.48 14.96 -2.02
C LEU A 63 26.57 16.08 -2.55
N LEU A 64 25.25 15.82 -2.67
CA LEU A 64 24.30 16.78 -3.23
C LEU A 64 24.02 17.94 -2.28
N THR A 65 23.91 17.71 -0.97
CA THR A 65 23.68 18.78 0.01
C THR A 65 24.86 19.74 0.09
N GLY A 66 26.10 19.23 0.06
CA GLY A 66 27.27 20.08 -0.01
C GLY A 66 27.33 20.95 -1.27
N GLU A 67 26.78 20.47 -2.39
CA GLU A 67 26.69 21.27 -3.61
C GLU A 67 25.52 22.28 -3.58
N ILE A 68 24.40 21.92 -2.94
CA ILE A 68 23.27 22.82 -2.73
C ILE A 68 23.66 24.04 -1.88
N GLU A 69 24.54 23.86 -0.87
CA GLU A 69 25.08 24.99 -0.09
C GLU A 69 25.81 26.00 -0.95
N ARG A 70 26.51 25.55 -2.00
CA ARG A 70 27.22 26.40 -2.96
C ARG A 70 26.29 26.98 -4.02
N ASN A 71 25.26 26.22 -4.43
CA ASN A 71 24.36 26.53 -5.53
C ASN A 71 22.88 26.39 -5.11
N SER A 72 22.46 27.16 -4.10
CA SER A 72 21.12 27.07 -3.48
C SER A 72 19.94 27.38 -4.42
N LYS A 73 20.21 27.98 -5.59
CA LYS A 73 19.20 28.33 -6.61
C LYS A 73 19.21 27.39 -7.83
N SER A 74 19.82 26.22 -7.72
CA SER A 74 19.80 25.20 -8.78
C SER A 74 18.60 24.29 -8.66
N GLN A 75 17.61 24.42 -9.55
CA GLN A 75 16.44 23.55 -9.56
C GLN A 75 16.85 22.09 -9.75
N VAL A 76 17.80 21.80 -10.65
CA VAL A 76 18.24 20.43 -10.93
C VAL A 76 18.90 19.76 -9.74
N LEU A 77 19.65 20.49 -8.90
CA LEU A 77 20.20 19.96 -7.65
C LEU A 77 19.07 19.63 -6.66
N LEU A 78 18.09 20.51 -6.52
CA LEU A 78 16.96 20.32 -5.60
C LEU A 78 16.08 19.13 -6.03
N THR A 79 15.79 18.97 -7.31
CA THR A 79 15.00 17.82 -7.79
C THR A 79 15.80 16.51 -7.71
N THR A 80 17.12 16.57 -7.95
CA THR A 80 17.96 15.37 -7.82
C THR A 80 18.07 14.91 -6.36
N VAL A 81 18.31 15.81 -5.41
CA VAL A 81 18.37 15.44 -4.00
C VAL A 81 17.01 14.97 -3.49
N ALA A 82 15.91 15.55 -4.01
CA ALA A 82 14.56 15.09 -3.69
C ALA A 82 14.31 13.64 -4.14
N SER A 83 14.81 13.25 -5.32
CA SER A 83 14.77 11.87 -5.79
C SER A 83 15.52 10.94 -4.84
N ILE A 84 16.69 11.35 -4.34
CA ILE A 84 17.45 10.54 -3.35
C ILE A 84 16.69 10.45 -2.04
N PHE A 85 16.14 11.54 -1.51
CA PHE A 85 15.29 11.50 -0.31
C PHE A 85 14.09 10.59 -0.47
N PHE A 86 13.45 10.58 -1.65
CA PHE A 86 12.32 9.69 -1.92
C PHE A 86 12.75 8.23 -1.88
N LEU A 87 13.87 7.87 -2.52
CA LEU A 87 14.43 6.51 -2.52
C LEU A 87 14.86 6.04 -1.13
N ASP A 88 15.33 6.97 -0.29
CA ASP A 88 15.73 6.69 1.12
C ASP A 88 14.56 6.73 2.11
N GLY A 89 13.31 6.87 1.63
CA GLY A 89 12.12 6.94 2.48
C GLY A 89 11.98 8.25 3.28
N LYS A 90 12.80 9.26 3.02
CA LYS A 90 12.76 10.58 3.67
C LYS A 90 11.75 11.51 2.98
N TYR A 91 10.46 11.12 3.03
CA TYR A 91 9.41 11.77 2.23
C TYR A 91 9.18 13.25 2.58
N LEU A 92 9.36 13.64 3.84
CA LEU A 92 9.30 15.05 4.23
C LEU A 92 10.40 15.87 3.57
N ASN A 93 11.63 15.35 3.59
CA ASN A 93 12.77 16.03 2.97
C ASN A 93 12.59 16.12 1.45
N CYS A 94 12.07 15.06 0.82
CA CYS A 94 11.69 15.06 -0.59
C CYS A 94 10.69 16.18 -0.88
N ALA A 95 9.60 16.26 -0.14
CA ALA A 95 8.56 17.27 -0.33
C ALA A 95 9.12 18.70 -0.16
N VAL A 96 9.93 18.94 0.87
CA VAL A 96 10.58 20.24 1.10
C VAL A 96 11.50 20.62 -0.04
N ALA A 97 12.33 19.69 -0.54
CA ALA A 97 13.24 19.94 -1.66
C ALA A 97 12.47 20.26 -2.95
N LEU A 98 11.40 19.49 -3.25
CA LEU A 98 10.56 19.75 -4.42
C LEU A 98 9.80 21.07 -4.34
N LYS A 99 9.31 21.46 -3.17
CA LYS A 99 8.66 22.76 -2.99
C LYS A 99 9.65 23.92 -3.16
N LYS A 100 10.91 23.77 -2.72
CA LYS A 100 11.97 24.74 -3.01
C LYS A 100 12.29 24.79 -4.51
N ALA A 101 12.34 23.62 -5.18
CA ALA A 101 12.55 23.55 -6.62
C ALA A 101 11.40 24.21 -7.40
N GLU A 102 10.14 23.99 -7.01
CA GLU A 102 8.94 24.59 -7.61
C GLU A 102 8.92 26.12 -7.48
N ALA A 103 9.49 26.67 -6.41
CA ALA A 103 9.62 28.12 -6.24
C ALA A 103 10.63 28.76 -7.24
N LEU A 104 11.52 27.97 -7.84
CA LEU A 104 12.48 28.46 -8.85
C LEU A 104 11.92 28.34 -10.27
N ALA A 105 11.28 27.21 -10.59
CA ALA A 105 10.64 26.96 -11.88
C ALA A 105 9.59 25.85 -11.74
N PRO A 106 8.61 25.72 -12.65
CA PRO A 106 7.63 24.63 -12.63
C PRO A 106 8.30 23.25 -12.55
N LEU A 107 7.74 22.35 -11.72
CA LEU A 107 8.21 20.98 -11.65
C LEU A 107 7.81 20.20 -12.91
N ALA A 108 8.70 19.33 -13.36
CA ALA A 108 8.34 18.27 -14.31
C ALA A 108 7.29 17.34 -13.69
N ASP A 109 6.45 16.69 -14.54
CA ASP A 109 5.35 15.82 -14.08
C ASP A 109 5.84 14.70 -13.18
N ARG A 110 7.01 14.13 -13.47
CA ARG A 110 7.66 13.12 -12.66
C ARG A 110 7.95 13.60 -11.23
N ASP A 111 8.55 14.76 -11.09
CA ASP A 111 8.92 15.34 -9.80
C ASP A 111 7.66 15.76 -9.02
N ARG A 112 6.67 16.30 -9.72
CA ARG A 112 5.34 16.61 -9.16
C ARG A 112 4.64 15.34 -8.66
N PHE A 113 4.78 14.24 -9.38
CA PHE A 113 4.21 12.97 -8.95
C PHE A 113 4.93 12.43 -7.71
N SER A 114 6.26 12.53 -7.63
CA SER A 114 7.03 12.19 -6.42
C SER A 114 6.62 13.05 -5.22
N LEU A 115 6.31 14.33 -5.44
CA LEU A 115 5.76 15.23 -4.41
C LEU A 115 4.40 14.74 -3.92
N ALA A 116 3.48 14.41 -4.84
CA ALA A 116 2.15 13.89 -4.50
C ALA A 116 2.24 12.58 -3.72
N LEU A 117 3.10 11.65 -4.16
CA LEU A 117 3.34 10.38 -3.46
C LEU A 117 3.93 10.58 -2.07
N SER A 118 4.88 11.51 -1.92
CA SER A 118 5.44 11.85 -0.60
C SER A 118 4.34 12.31 0.35
N TYR A 119 3.42 13.15 -0.11
CA TYR A 119 2.28 13.58 0.68
C TYR A 119 1.31 12.44 1.01
N ILE A 120 1.04 11.53 0.07
CA ILE A 120 0.19 10.35 0.29
C ILE A 120 0.79 9.45 1.38
N ILE A 121 2.09 9.14 1.28
CA ILE A 121 2.80 8.28 2.24
C ILE A 121 2.81 8.91 3.64
N MET A 122 2.96 10.22 3.72
CA MET A 122 2.88 10.99 4.98
C MET A 122 1.43 11.20 5.46
N ASN A 123 0.41 10.63 4.78
CA ASN A 123 -1.02 10.78 5.07
C ASN A 123 -1.55 12.23 4.96
N HIS A 124 -0.89 13.08 4.18
CA HIS A 124 -1.31 14.45 3.88
C HIS A 124 -2.13 14.52 2.57
N ARG A 125 -3.31 13.90 2.56
CA ARG A 125 -4.19 13.78 1.38
C ARG A 125 -4.58 15.14 0.78
N ASP A 126 -4.83 16.12 1.63
CA ASP A 126 -5.22 17.46 1.20
C ASP A 126 -4.10 18.18 0.43
N TRP A 127 -2.85 17.82 0.71
CA TRP A 127 -1.69 18.36 -0.02
C TRP A 127 -1.40 17.56 -1.30
N ALA A 128 -1.69 16.27 -1.30
CA ALA A 128 -1.49 15.40 -2.45
C ALA A 128 -2.48 15.71 -3.59
N ARG A 129 -3.76 15.93 -3.26
CA ARG A 129 -4.82 16.14 -4.24
C ARG A 129 -4.52 17.24 -5.25
N PRO A 130 -4.15 18.47 -4.87
CA PRO A 130 -3.85 19.53 -5.85
C PRO A 130 -2.71 19.17 -6.80
N GLU A 131 -1.72 18.42 -6.37
CA GLU A 131 -0.62 18.00 -7.23
C GLU A 131 -1.07 16.90 -8.22
N LEU A 132 -1.90 15.96 -7.79
CA LEU A 132 -2.51 14.97 -8.69
C LEU A 132 -3.48 15.60 -9.69
N ASP A 133 -4.26 16.61 -9.28
CA ASP A 133 -5.16 17.34 -10.17
C ASP A 133 -4.39 18.09 -11.27
N LYS A 134 -3.26 18.72 -10.93
CA LYS A 134 -2.37 19.35 -11.92
C LYS A 134 -1.87 18.33 -12.94
N LEU A 135 -1.45 17.14 -12.48
CA LEU A 135 -0.98 16.05 -13.34
C LEU A 135 -2.10 15.50 -14.23
N ALA A 136 -3.29 15.27 -13.67
CA ALA A 136 -4.45 14.80 -14.43
C ALA A 136 -4.92 15.81 -15.50
N ASN A 137 -4.69 17.12 -15.26
CA ASN A 137 -4.97 18.17 -16.25
C ASN A 137 -3.87 18.27 -17.32
N ALA A 138 -2.61 18.02 -16.95
CA ALA A 138 -1.47 18.02 -17.88
C ALA A 138 -1.52 16.81 -18.82
N ASP A 139 -1.83 15.61 -18.32
CA ASP A 139 -2.05 14.41 -19.12
C ASP A 139 -3.41 13.76 -18.82
N PRO A 140 -4.48 14.22 -19.49
CA PRO A 140 -5.84 13.68 -19.27
C PRO A 140 -6.04 12.24 -19.73
N ARG A 141 -5.07 11.66 -20.47
CA ARG A 141 -5.16 10.28 -20.99
C ARG A 141 -4.45 9.27 -20.08
N SER A 142 -3.69 9.72 -19.10
CA SER A 142 -3.04 8.83 -18.14
C SER A 142 -4.08 8.20 -17.19
N PRO A 143 -4.17 6.87 -17.09
CA PRO A 143 -5.02 6.19 -16.12
C PRO A 143 -4.50 6.30 -14.69
N LEU A 144 -3.22 6.64 -14.53
CA LEU A 144 -2.50 6.66 -13.26
C LEU A 144 -3.04 7.72 -12.30
N TYR A 145 -3.29 8.94 -12.79
CA TYR A 145 -3.70 10.04 -11.92
C TYR A 145 -5.11 9.89 -11.36
N PRO A 146 -6.14 9.53 -12.15
CA PRO A 146 -7.45 9.21 -11.58
C PRO A 146 -7.41 7.99 -10.66
N TYR A 147 -6.55 7.01 -10.90
CA TYR A 147 -6.34 5.90 -9.95
C TYR A 147 -5.87 6.40 -8.58
N TRP A 148 -4.84 7.26 -8.52
CA TRP A 148 -4.34 7.80 -7.27
C TRP A 148 -5.33 8.75 -6.58
N LEU A 149 -6.09 9.54 -7.35
CA LEU A 149 -7.20 10.34 -6.82
C LEU A 149 -8.24 9.42 -6.18
N GLY A 150 -8.62 8.33 -6.82
CA GLY A 150 -9.55 7.35 -6.27
C GLY A 150 -9.03 6.69 -4.98
N ARG A 151 -7.73 6.41 -4.90
CA ARG A 151 -7.13 5.87 -3.68
C ARG A 151 -7.20 6.84 -2.51
N ILE A 152 -6.79 8.10 -2.70
CA ILE A 152 -6.88 9.10 -1.61
C ILE A 152 -8.33 9.42 -1.22
N ASP A 153 -9.28 9.30 -2.16
CA ASP A 153 -10.72 9.39 -1.85
C ASP A 153 -11.18 8.22 -0.99
N TYR A 154 -10.77 6.99 -1.33
CA TYR A 154 -11.07 5.81 -0.54
C TYR A 154 -10.53 5.92 0.88
N ASP A 155 -9.25 6.29 1.03
CA ASP A 155 -8.60 6.51 2.32
C ASP A 155 -9.26 7.65 3.13
N GLY A 156 -9.85 8.63 2.42
CA GLY A 156 -10.65 9.70 2.99
C GLY A 156 -12.11 9.33 3.27
N MET A 157 -12.49 8.05 3.09
CA MET A 157 -13.88 7.54 3.21
C MET A 157 -14.87 8.23 2.25
N GLN A 158 -14.36 8.85 1.18
CA GLN A 158 -15.15 9.49 0.13
C GLN A 158 -15.49 8.48 -0.98
N PHE A 159 -16.15 7.39 -0.61
CA PHE A 159 -16.31 6.22 -1.48
C PHE A 159 -16.97 6.49 -2.82
N LYS A 160 -17.91 7.46 -2.91
CA LYS A 160 -18.52 7.83 -4.19
C LYS A 160 -17.56 8.58 -5.11
N ALA A 161 -16.67 9.41 -4.56
CA ALA A 161 -15.62 10.05 -5.34
C ALA A 161 -14.56 9.03 -5.78
N ALA A 162 -14.19 8.09 -4.88
CA ALA A 162 -13.30 6.98 -5.19
C ALA A 162 -13.83 6.14 -6.35
N GLU A 163 -15.11 5.74 -6.31
CA GLU A 163 -15.78 5.02 -7.39
C GLU A 163 -15.65 5.77 -8.73
N ALA A 164 -15.99 7.06 -8.76
CA ALA A 164 -15.94 7.87 -9.97
C ALA A 164 -14.52 7.96 -10.56
N ASN A 165 -13.52 8.21 -9.72
CA ASN A 165 -12.14 8.33 -10.14
C ASN A 165 -11.54 6.99 -10.60
N LEU A 166 -11.83 5.87 -9.91
CA LEU A 166 -11.38 4.54 -10.32
C LEU A 166 -12.04 4.07 -11.62
N GLN A 167 -13.34 4.34 -11.79
CA GLN A 167 -14.02 4.10 -13.07
C GLN A 167 -13.45 4.95 -14.22
N LYS A 168 -13.04 6.21 -13.94
CA LYS A 168 -12.34 7.05 -14.92
C LYS A 168 -11.00 6.43 -15.31
N SER A 169 -10.23 5.94 -14.35
CA SER A 169 -8.98 5.22 -14.61
C SER A 169 -9.20 4.03 -15.54
N LEU A 170 -10.20 3.17 -15.25
CA LEU A 170 -10.54 2.00 -16.06
C LEU A 170 -11.11 2.33 -17.45
N LYS A 171 -11.75 3.49 -17.61
CA LYS A 171 -12.14 3.99 -18.95
C LYS A 171 -10.95 4.39 -19.82
N LEU A 172 -9.86 4.85 -19.19
CA LEU A 172 -8.62 5.22 -19.86
C LEU A 172 -7.76 3.99 -20.17
N ASP A 173 -7.70 3.05 -19.24
CA ASP A 173 -7.04 1.76 -19.44
C ASP A 173 -7.84 0.62 -18.77
N ALA A 174 -8.55 -0.15 -19.60
CA ALA A 174 -9.34 -1.29 -19.14
C ALA A 174 -8.48 -2.48 -18.65
N LYS A 175 -7.15 -2.42 -18.79
CA LYS A 175 -6.21 -3.44 -18.31
C LYS A 175 -5.52 -3.04 -17.00
N PHE A 176 -5.83 -1.88 -16.45
CA PHE A 176 -5.20 -1.40 -15.23
C PHE A 176 -5.73 -2.17 -14.00
N MET A 177 -5.16 -3.35 -13.76
CA MET A 177 -5.61 -4.33 -12.75
C MET A 177 -5.79 -3.74 -11.35
N LYS A 178 -4.87 -2.90 -10.89
CA LYS A 178 -4.93 -2.27 -9.56
C LYS A 178 -6.16 -1.36 -9.38
N ALA A 179 -6.67 -0.78 -10.46
CA ALA A 179 -7.90 0.00 -10.38
C ALA A 179 -9.13 -0.88 -10.16
N TYR A 180 -9.15 -2.10 -10.68
CA TYR A 180 -10.21 -3.07 -10.36
C TYR A 180 -10.18 -3.49 -8.88
N ASP A 181 -8.99 -3.79 -8.33
CA ASP A 181 -8.85 -4.15 -6.91
C ASP A 181 -9.37 -3.03 -6.00
N ASN A 182 -8.92 -1.79 -6.24
CA ASN A 182 -9.36 -0.64 -5.44
C ASN A 182 -10.84 -0.30 -5.63
N LEU A 183 -11.38 -0.52 -6.84
CA LEU A 183 -12.81 -0.37 -7.11
C LEU A 183 -13.63 -1.43 -6.37
N GLY A 184 -13.12 -2.66 -6.26
CA GLY A 184 -13.70 -3.73 -5.45
C GLY A 184 -13.80 -3.34 -3.98
N LEU A 185 -12.70 -2.86 -3.39
CA LEU A 185 -12.68 -2.34 -2.01
C LEU A 185 -13.67 -1.18 -1.83
N THR A 186 -13.78 -0.31 -2.84
CA THR A 186 -14.72 0.81 -2.82
C THR A 186 -16.17 0.33 -2.83
N TYR A 187 -16.50 -0.65 -3.66
CA TYR A 187 -17.84 -1.25 -3.67
C TYR A 187 -18.16 -1.99 -2.37
N GLU A 188 -17.18 -2.67 -1.77
CA GLU A 188 -17.35 -3.26 -0.44
C GLU A 188 -17.70 -2.22 0.63
N ALA A 189 -17.00 -1.09 0.63
CA ALA A 189 -17.27 0.00 1.56
C ALA A 189 -18.65 0.64 1.35
N LEU A 190 -19.15 0.61 0.12
CA LEU A 190 -20.50 1.03 -0.24
C LEU A 190 -21.58 -0.04 0.02
N GLY A 191 -21.20 -1.26 0.44
CA GLY A 191 -22.11 -2.39 0.62
C GLY A 191 -22.60 -3.02 -0.69
N GLN A 192 -22.00 -2.68 -1.82
CA GLN A 192 -22.33 -3.17 -3.16
C GLN A 192 -21.54 -4.46 -3.48
N TYR A 193 -21.84 -5.54 -2.74
CA TYR A 193 -21.03 -6.77 -2.74
C TYR A 193 -21.01 -7.47 -4.11
N ASP A 194 -22.11 -7.47 -4.85
CA ASP A 194 -22.17 -8.09 -6.19
C ASP A 194 -21.28 -7.35 -7.19
N ASP A 195 -21.22 -6.02 -7.09
CA ASP A 195 -20.33 -5.20 -7.91
C ASP A 195 -18.87 -5.42 -7.54
N ALA A 196 -18.57 -5.53 -6.22
CA ALA A 196 -17.24 -5.85 -5.72
C ALA A 196 -16.76 -7.22 -6.23
N ILE A 197 -17.59 -8.26 -6.14
CA ILE A 197 -17.27 -9.60 -6.65
C ILE A 197 -16.92 -9.54 -8.13
N ARG A 198 -17.72 -8.82 -8.92
CA ARG A 198 -17.55 -8.73 -10.37
C ARG A 198 -16.23 -8.06 -10.75
N VAL A 199 -15.85 -6.97 -10.08
CA VAL A 199 -14.59 -6.26 -10.38
C VAL A 199 -13.36 -7.02 -9.85
N TYR A 200 -13.45 -7.69 -8.71
CA TYR A 200 -12.38 -8.58 -8.24
C TYR A 200 -12.16 -9.77 -9.18
N GLN A 201 -13.23 -10.36 -9.73
CA GLN A 201 -13.09 -11.42 -10.73
C GLN A 201 -12.38 -10.92 -12.00
N GLN A 202 -12.60 -9.67 -12.42
CA GLN A 202 -11.85 -9.08 -13.53
C GLN A 202 -10.36 -8.90 -13.17
N ALA A 203 -10.05 -8.41 -11.98
CA ALA A 203 -8.67 -8.32 -11.50
C ALA A 203 -7.97 -9.69 -11.49
N ILE A 204 -8.65 -10.74 -10.98
CA ILE A 204 -8.12 -12.11 -10.94
C ILE A 204 -7.87 -12.65 -12.35
N LEU A 205 -8.81 -12.41 -13.29
CA LEU A 205 -8.65 -12.86 -14.68
C LEU A 205 -7.40 -12.25 -15.33
N MET A 206 -7.15 -10.96 -15.10
CA MET A 206 -5.95 -10.29 -15.58
C MET A 206 -4.69 -10.81 -14.88
N ASN A 207 -4.75 -10.94 -13.57
CA ASN A 207 -3.65 -11.42 -12.74
C ASN A 207 -3.14 -12.81 -13.18
N ARG A 208 -4.06 -13.70 -13.55
CA ARG A 208 -3.71 -15.06 -14.05
C ARG A 208 -2.89 -15.05 -15.33
N SER A 209 -2.94 -13.97 -16.11
CA SER A 209 -2.16 -13.82 -17.35
C SER A 209 -0.80 -13.14 -17.12
N GLU A 210 -0.53 -12.65 -15.91
CA GLU A 210 0.76 -12.05 -15.58
C GLU A 210 1.86 -13.10 -15.46
N ARG A 211 3.10 -12.71 -15.77
CA ARG A 211 4.27 -13.59 -15.63
C ARG A 211 4.51 -14.00 -14.17
N THR A 212 4.25 -13.09 -13.26
CA THR A 212 4.34 -13.29 -11.81
C THR A 212 3.03 -12.82 -11.17
N PRO A 213 2.02 -13.72 -11.08
CA PRO A 213 0.73 -13.36 -10.52
C PRO A 213 0.86 -12.91 -9.06
N SER A 214 0.13 -11.86 -8.71
CA SER A 214 0.06 -11.33 -7.35
C SER A 214 -0.90 -12.16 -6.49
N PRO A 215 -0.62 -12.39 -5.19
CA PRO A 215 -1.56 -13.04 -4.27
C PRO A 215 -2.74 -12.14 -3.87
N TRP A 216 -2.69 -10.82 -4.11
CA TRP A 216 -3.68 -9.87 -3.63
C TRP A 216 -5.06 -9.96 -4.26
N PRO A 217 -5.24 -10.04 -5.61
CA PRO A 217 -6.58 -10.10 -6.19
C PRO A 217 -7.42 -11.27 -5.68
N PRO A 218 -6.91 -12.53 -5.65
CA PRO A 218 -7.68 -13.63 -5.10
C PRO A 218 -7.86 -13.52 -3.58
N LEU A 219 -6.90 -12.96 -2.81
CA LEU A 219 -7.09 -12.68 -1.39
C LEU A 219 -8.28 -11.75 -1.16
N ASN A 220 -8.37 -10.64 -1.90
CA ASN A 220 -9.43 -9.65 -1.73
C ASN A 220 -10.81 -10.27 -1.95
N LEU A 221 -10.98 -11.05 -3.02
CA LEU A 221 -12.25 -11.74 -3.27
C LEU A 221 -12.55 -12.80 -2.22
N GLY A 222 -11.55 -13.61 -1.84
CA GLY A 222 -11.69 -14.61 -0.79
C GLY A 222 -12.12 -13.97 0.54
N THR A 223 -11.50 -12.86 0.91
CA THR A 223 -11.84 -12.10 2.13
C THR A 223 -13.30 -11.60 2.10
N LEU A 224 -13.74 -11.02 0.98
CA LEU A 224 -15.14 -10.61 0.80
C LEU A 224 -16.09 -11.80 0.94
N LEU A 225 -15.78 -12.92 0.30
CA LEU A 225 -16.63 -14.12 0.35
C LEU A 225 -16.71 -14.71 1.75
N VAL A 226 -15.62 -14.72 2.54
CA VAL A 226 -15.65 -15.09 3.97
C VAL A 226 -16.56 -14.14 4.76
N LYS A 227 -16.48 -12.85 4.50
CA LYS A 227 -17.30 -11.81 5.16
C LYS A 227 -18.79 -12.01 4.92
N ILE A 228 -19.18 -12.33 3.69
CA ILE A 228 -20.59 -12.55 3.31
C ILE A 228 -21.07 -14.00 3.48
N GLY A 229 -20.21 -14.90 4.04
CA GLY A 229 -20.58 -16.29 4.37
C GLY A 229 -20.59 -17.29 3.21
N ARG A 230 -20.02 -16.91 2.04
CA ARG A 230 -19.87 -17.82 0.88
C ARG A 230 -18.59 -18.63 0.99
N LEU A 231 -18.49 -19.44 2.10
CA LEU A 231 -17.26 -20.08 2.52
C LEU A 231 -16.66 -21.07 1.48
N PRO A 232 -17.44 -21.94 0.81
CA PRO A 232 -16.86 -22.85 -0.20
C PRO A 232 -16.22 -22.11 -1.39
N GLU A 233 -16.76 -20.96 -1.76
CA GLU A 233 -16.19 -20.15 -2.83
C GLU A 233 -14.96 -19.37 -2.35
N ALA A 234 -14.99 -18.90 -1.10
CA ALA A 234 -13.86 -18.20 -0.49
C ALA A 234 -12.62 -19.09 -0.45
N GLU A 235 -12.78 -20.38 -0.08
CA GLU A 235 -11.69 -21.34 0.00
C GLU A 235 -10.92 -21.41 -1.31
N VAL A 236 -11.61 -21.51 -2.46
CA VAL A 236 -10.99 -21.59 -3.79
C VAL A 236 -10.08 -20.39 -4.06
N TYR A 237 -10.52 -19.17 -3.72
CA TYR A 237 -9.73 -17.97 -3.98
C TYR A 237 -8.60 -17.79 -2.96
N LEU A 238 -8.79 -18.19 -1.72
CA LEU A 238 -7.73 -18.16 -0.71
C LEU A 238 -6.63 -19.19 -1.03
N GLU A 239 -6.99 -20.38 -1.52
CA GLU A 239 -6.03 -21.36 -2.03
C GLU A 239 -5.28 -20.81 -3.25
N GLU A 240 -5.95 -20.12 -4.17
CA GLU A 240 -5.30 -19.47 -5.32
C GLU A 240 -4.30 -18.40 -4.85
N SER A 241 -4.64 -17.61 -3.82
CA SER A 241 -3.71 -16.64 -3.23
C SER A 241 -2.47 -17.32 -2.65
N LEU A 242 -2.64 -18.39 -1.87
CA LEU A 242 -1.54 -19.18 -1.30
C LEU A 242 -0.72 -19.94 -2.35
N LYS A 243 -1.30 -20.26 -3.50
CA LYS A 243 -0.56 -20.83 -4.63
C LYS A 243 0.42 -19.82 -5.25
N TYR A 244 0.08 -18.53 -5.25
CA TYR A 244 0.97 -17.47 -5.76
C TYR A 244 2.04 -17.08 -4.73
N ASP A 245 1.69 -17.09 -3.46
CA ASP A 245 2.61 -16.87 -2.34
C ASP A 245 2.22 -17.76 -1.16
N SER A 246 2.95 -18.87 -1.01
CA SER A 246 2.68 -19.88 0.03
C SER A 246 3.02 -19.41 1.45
N GLY A 247 3.70 -18.29 1.60
CA GLY A 247 4.02 -17.66 2.88
C GLY A 247 3.19 -16.42 3.18
N PHE A 248 2.13 -16.15 2.41
CA PHE A 248 1.37 -14.90 2.52
C PHE A 248 0.53 -14.84 3.82
N PRO A 249 0.94 -14.06 4.84
CA PRO A 249 0.32 -14.12 6.18
C PRO A 249 -1.16 -13.80 6.16
N LYS A 250 -1.58 -12.84 5.31
CA LYS A 250 -2.98 -12.43 5.21
C LYS A 250 -3.87 -13.52 4.62
N ALA A 251 -3.37 -14.31 3.68
CA ALA A 251 -4.13 -15.42 3.11
C ALA A 251 -4.28 -16.56 4.12
N HIS A 252 -3.22 -16.91 4.86
CA HIS A 252 -3.28 -17.87 5.97
C HIS A 252 -4.27 -17.41 7.06
N PHE A 253 -4.25 -16.12 7.42
CA PHE A 253 -5.22 -15.60 8.40
C PHE A 253 -6.66 -15.73 7.90
N GLN A 254 -6.94 -15.39 6.66
CA GLN A 254 -8.31 -15.51 6.10
C GLN A 254 -8.74 -16.96 5.96
N MET A 255 -7.83 -17.86 5.60
CA MET A 255 -8.09 -19.30 5.60
C MET A 255 -8.39 -19.81 7.02
N GLY A 256 -7.60 -19.38 8.02
CA GLY A 256 -7.87 -19.69 9.43
C GLY A 256 -9.23 -19.18 9.91
N LEU A 257 -9.63 -17.96 9.50
CA LEU A 257 -10.94 -17.40 9.82
C LEU A 257 -12.09 -18.17 9.13
N LEU A 258 -11.91 -18.60 7.89
CA LEU A 258 -12.84 -19.44 7.16
C LEU A 258 -13.04 -20.77 7.89
N LEU A 259 -11.96 -21.48 8.21
CA LEU A 259 -11.99 -22.77 8.89
C LEU A 259 -12.61 -22.69 10.29
N GLU A 260 -12.34 -21.59 11.01
CA GLU A 260 -12.99 -21.33 12.31
C GLU A 260 -14.51 -21.16 12.17
N LYS A 261 -14.99 -20.47 11.13
CA LYS A 261 -16.42 -20.34 10.82
C LYS A 261 -17.07 -21.69 10.48
N GLU A 262 -16.31 -22.63 9.95
CA GLU A 262 -16.74 -24.00 9.68
C GLU A 262 -16.60 -24.92 10.90
N ASN A 263 -16.15 -24.41 12.05
CA ASN A 263 -15.85 -25.16 13.28
C ASN A 263 -14.74 -26.22 13.12
N LYS A 264 -13.82 -26.01 12.19
CA LYS A 264 -12.63 -26.83 11.94
C LYS A 264 -11.43 -26.27 12.73
N ASP A 265 -11.56 -26.21 14.07
CA ASP A 265 -10.65 -25.50 14.97
C ASP A 265 -9.18 -25.91 14.84
N GLU A 266 -8.90 -27.23 14.68
CA GLU A 266 -7.52 -27.73 14.55
C GLU A 266 -6.86 -27.23 13.26
N GLN A 267 -7.60 -27.24 12.15
CA GLN A 267 -7.10 -26.73 10.87
C GLN A 267 -6.96 -25.21 10.91
N ALA A 268 -7.91 -24.52 11.52
CA ALA A 268 -7.84 -23.08 11.73
C ALA A 268 -6.58 -22.67 12.51
N CYS A 269 -6.28 -23.37 13.62
CA CYS A 269 -5.05 -23.11 14.38
C CYS A 269 -3.81 -23.31 13.54
N LYS A 270 -3.76 -24.32 12.67
CA LYS A 270 -2.59 -24.54 11.78
C LYS A 270 -2.38 -23.35 10.86
N GLU A 271 -3.40 -22.90 10.16
CA GLU A 271 -3.31 -21.77 9.25
C GLU A 271 -2.95 -20.45 9.98
N LEU A 272 -3.51 -20.23 11.17
CA LEU A 272 -3.19 -19.05 11.98
C LEU A 272 -1.74 -19.05 12.48
N LEU A 273 -1.21 -20.22 12.83
CA LEU A 273 0.21 -20.36 13.22
C LEU A 273 1.15 -20.12 12.03
N GLU A 274 0.76 -20.53 10.81
CA GLU A 274 1.50 -20.16 9.59
C GLU A 274 1.46 -18.64 9.37
N ALA A 275 0.32 -17.98 9.61
CA ALA A 275 0.25 -16.52 9.52
C ALA A 275 1.22 -15.84 10.51
N VAL A 276 1.27 -16.30 11.76
CA VAL A 276 2.21 -15.80 12.79
C VAL A 276 3.67 -16.11 12.44
N HIS A 277 3.93 -17.30 11.90
CA HIS A 277 5.29 -17.68 11.52
C HIS A 277 5.85 -16.76 10.42
N ASN A 278 5.04 -16.45 9.42
CA ASN A 278 5.46 -15.62 8.29
C ASN A 278 5.43 -14.11 8.61
N ASP A 279 4.60 -13.67 9.55
CA ASP A 279 4.59 -12.29 10.07
C ASP A 279 4.34 -12.30 11.58
N PRO A 280 5.39 -12.34 12.41
CA PRO A 280 5.26 -12.30 13.87
C PRO A 280 4.70 -10.98 14.43
N SER A 281 4.66 -9.92 13.62
CA SER A 281 4.10 -8.63 14.00
C SER A 281 2.61 -8.48 13.71
N TYR A 282 1.98 -9.48 13.06
CA TYR A 282 0.58 -9.47 12.66
C TYR A 282 -0.33 -9.83 13.85
N PRO A 283 -1.09 -8.89 14.45
CA PRO A 283 -1.82 -9.14 15.69
C PRO A 283 -3.09 -9.99 15.52
N GLU A 284 -3.81 -9.91 14.39
CA GLU A 284 -5.11 -10.52 14.21
C GLU A 284 -5.11 -12.06 14.33
N PRO A 285 -4.11 -12.81 13.86
CA PRO A 285 -4.01 -14.25 14.09
C PRO A 285 -4.00 -14.62 15.59
N HIS A 286 -3.27 -13.86 16.43
CA HIS A 286 -3.22 -14.09 17.88
C HIS A 286 -4.59 -13.90 18.54
N PHE A 287 -5.35 -12.90 18.11
CA PHE A 287 -6.74 -12.73 18.57
C PHE A 287 -7.59 -13.97 18.27
N LEU A 288 -7.51 -14.51 17.07
CA LEU A 288 -8.32 -15.63 16.65
C LEU A 288 -7.87 -16.95 17.34
N LEU A 289 -6.55 -17.16 17.48
CA LEU A 289 -5.98 -18.28 18.26
C LEU A 289 -6.44 -18.23 19.73
N GLY A 290 -6.38 -17.06 20.37
CA GLY A 290 -6.85 -16.86 21.74
C GLY A 290 -8.31 -17.23 21.89
N ARG A 291 -9.17 -16.85 20.93
CA ARG A 291 -10.59 -17.21 20.91
C ARG A 291 -10.80 -18.72 20.77
N ILE A 292 -10.09 -19.38 19.87
CA ILE A 292 -10.18 -20.83 19.66
C ILE A 292 -9.69 -21.57 20.91
N TYR A 293 -8.52 -21.22 21.48
CA TYR A 293 -8.02 -21.87 22.69
C TYR A 293 -8.91 -21.66 23.92
N THR A 294 -9.57 -20.50 24.02
CA THR A 294 -10.58 -20.26 25.06
C THR A 294 -11.75 -21.23 24.92
N ARG A 295 -12.27 -21.43 23.70
CA ARG A 295 -13.37 -22.38 23.41
C ARG A 295 -12.96 -23.81 23.70
N GLN A 296 -11.68 -24.17 23.47
CA GLN A 296 -11.14 -25.52 23.78
C GLN A 296 -10.81 -25.71 25.27
N GLY A 297 -10.97 -24.70 26.12
CA GLY A 297 -10.61 -24.74 27.54
C GLY A 297 -9.11 -24.69 27.82
N ASN A 298 -8.27 -24.43 26.83
CA ASN A 298 -6.82 -24.33 27.00
C ASN A 298 -6.43 -22.94 27.48
N LYS A 299 -6.63 -22.70 28.77
CA LYS A 299 -6.45 -21.38 29.38
C LYS A 299 -5.01 -20.84 29.20
N LEU A 300 -3.98 -21.70 29.37
CA LEU A 300 -2.60 -21.25 29.27
C LEU A 300 -2.26 -20.70 27.87
N LYS A 301 -2.64 -21.44 26.80
CA LYS A 301 -2.43 -20.98 25.44
C LYS A 301 -3.27 -19.74 25.13
N ALA A 302 -4.53 -19.72 25.57
CA ALA A 302 -5.40 -18.56 25.36
C ALA A 302 -4.82 -17.30 25.99
N ASP A 303 -4.38 -17.35 27.24
CA ASP A 303 -3.78 -16.20 27.95
C ASP A 303 -2.51 -15.71 27.25
N THR A 304 -1.68 -16.61 26.73
CA THR A 304 -0.47 -16.23 25.96
C THR A 304 -0.83 -15.48 24.70
N GLU A 305 -1.79 -15.98 23.92
CA GLU A 305 -2.21 -15.34 22.66
C GLU A 305 -2.87 -13.97 22.90
N TRP A 306 -3.68 -13.83 23.95
CA TRP A 306 -4.29 -12.56 24.34
C TRP A 306 -3.24 -11.52 24.74
N GLN A 307 -2.21 -11.91 25.50
CA GLN A 307 -1.11 -11.01 25.88
C GLN A 307 -0.33 -10.55 24.66
N THR A 308 0.01 -11.49 23.74
CA THR A 308 0.72 -11.15 22.51
C THR A 308 -0.09 -10.20 21.63
N PHE A 309 -1.38 -10.46 21.44
CA PHE A 309 -2.28 -9.57 20.71
C PHE A 309 -2.29 -8.15 21.30
N GLN A 310 -2.42 -8.02 22.63
CA GLN A 310 -2.45 -6.72 23.29
C GLN A 310 -1.13 -5.97 23.11
N LYS A 311 0.01 -6.66 23.27
CA LYS A 311 1.34 -6.10 23.08
C LYS A 311 1.51 -5.56 21.66
N LEU A 312 1.25 -6.37 20.63
CA LEU A 312 1.39 -5.99 19.23
C LEU A 312 0.46 -4.81 18.85
N LYS A 313 -0.75 -4.78 19.41
CA LYS A 313 -1.68 -3.64 19.23
C LYS A 313 -1.16 -2.36 19.84
N GLN A 314 -0.52 -2.40 20.99
CA GLN A 314 0.09 -1.22 21.62
C GLN A 314 1.28 -0.71 20.82
N GLU A 315 2.17 -1.61 20.37
CA GLU A 315 3.31 -1.27 19.53
C GLU A 315 2.86 -0.61 18.22
N SER A 316 1.87 -1.17 17.53
CA SER A 316 1.32 -0.60 16.29
C SER A 316 0.64 0.77 16.46
N GLN A 317 0.24 1.14 17.68
CA GLN A 317 -0.32 2.47 17.97
C GLN A 317 0.77 3.51 18.26
N GLN A 318 1.90 3.09 18.83
CA GLN A 318 3.03 3.97 19.15
C GLN A 318 3.82 4.36 17.89
N ASP A 319 3.88 3.48 16.90
CA ASP A 319 4.58 3.69 15.62
C ASP A 319 3.80 4.55 14.62
N ARG A 320 2.58 5.00 14.96
CA ARG A 320 1.84 5.94 14.10
C ARG A 320 2.41 7.34 14.27
N PRO A 321 2.96 7.96 13.22
CA PRO A 321 3.37 9.36 13.28
C PRO A 321 2.12 10.22 13.58
N HIS A 322 2.28 11.11 14.54
CA HIS A 322 1.26 12.11 14.94
C HIS A 322 1.06 13.17 13.85
#